data_37108bdb49c12f5cd1dd49b0bd710190
#
_entry.id   37108bdb49c12f5cd1dd49b0bd710190
#
_cell.length_a   1.000
_cell.length_b   1.000
_cell.length_c   1.000
_cell.angle_alpha   90.00
_cell.angle_beta   90.00
_cell.angle_gamma   90.00
#
_symmetry.space_group_name_H-M   'P 1'
#
loop_
_entity.id
_entity.type
_entity.pdbx_description
1 polymer ?
#
loop_
_entity_poly.entity_id
_entity_poly.type
_entity_poly.pdbx_seq_one_letter_code
_entity_poly.pdbx_strand_id
1 'polypeptide(L)'
;PDEAAVTAHIHGVLNSFQQIEDLSCVTVILIDGVCLGGGYEMALAFDYIIGIDHPSCQVGFPEINLGLLPGYGGSGRAFARMGLEAALKMVLHGKPVRANDALSTGALDHLVADRNALANAARIALGGGIERAIAVDCADPDALIAAERAGIEARTRPENTPAPFAILDHYSHKDMNKDNIIERETKLFSELMMSPSSIGFRRVFQLNDMVKKGGRGGHQVGHIHVIGAGVMGGDIAAVAAMNGFHVTLQDMNAAAIDGAVERARALYERRLKNPDKVTATLERLVADPDGDGLAVADLLIEAVAEVPEVKKAVFADAERRMKPGSIMATNTSAIPLEDIAAALDDPSRLIGMHFFNPVPVLPLVEIIYTEASKIDFVDRAMFVGGALKKQPIRCKSAPGFLVNRALLPYVFKAIDAVIDGANADMIDQALVRFGMPMGPVELADQVGLDVCHDAGVVLGISEKSRKHLKAMIEAGTIGRKSGSGFYDWDGKKALRARGEYDAAAMDAMTLDLLAPLIDECRAAVDESVVESADMADAACLFGIGFPAYTGGPLFWHDGLGQPS
;
A
#
# COMPACT_ATOMS: atom_id res chain seq x y z
N PRO A 1 18.57 -17.54 9.29
CA PRO A 1 18.81 -18.98 9.27
C PRO A 1 19.41 -19.35 7.93
N ASP A 2 20.27 -20.38 7.89
CA ASP A 2 20.73 -20.97 6.64
C ASP A 2 19.67 -21.91 6.05
N GLU A 3 19.83 -22.31 4.81
CA GLU A 3 18.88 -23.17 4.09
C GLU A 3 18.66 -24.52 4.81
N ALA A 4 19.69 -25.10 5.39
CA ALA A 4 19.61 -26.37 6.11
C ALA A 4 18.73 -26.25 7.36
N ALA A 5 18.86 -25.16 8.12
CA ALA A 5 18.02 -24.90 9.29
C ALA A 5 16.54 -24.67 8.89
N VAL A 6 16.29 -23.98 7.77
CA VAL A 6 14.93 -23.78 7.24
C VAL A 6 14.34 -25.12 6.85
N THR A 7 15.04 -25.94 6.08
CA THR A 7 14.58 -27.26 5.62
C THR A 7 14.31 -28.20 6.80
N ALA A 8 15.19 -28.21 7.81
CA ALA A 8 15.00 -29.03 9.01
C ALA A 8 13.75 -28.62 9.80
N HIS A 9 13.48 -27.32 9.90
CA HIS A 9 12.27 -26.80 10.54
C HIS A 9 11.01 -27.24 9.78
N ILE A 10 11.00 -27.11 8.46
CA ILE A 10 9.87 -27.52 7.61
C ILE A 10 9.56 -29.00 7.80
N HIS A 11 10.57 -29.87 7.74
CA HIS A 11 10.39 -31.31 7.97
C HIS A 11 9.81 -31.61 9.36
N GLY A 12 10.21 -30.88 10.40
CA GLY A 12 9.63 -31.02 11.73
C GLY A 12 8.12 -30.72 11.78
N VAL A 13 7.69 -29.66 11.09
CA VAL A 13 6.27 -29.28 11.00
C VAL A 13 5.49 -30.26 10.12
N LEU A 14 6.04 -30.65 8.96
CA LEU A 14 5.43 -31.66 8.08
C LEU A 14 5.18 -32.99 8.80
N ASN A 15 6.16 -33.45 9.57
CA ASN A 15 6.01 -34.67 10.39
C ASN A 15 4.88 -34.52 11.42
N SER A 16 4.72 -33.34 12.02
CA SER A 16 3.65 -33.09 12.98
C SER A 16 2.28 -33.10 12.31
N PHE A 17 2.15 -32.54 11.09
CA PHE A 17 0.90 -32.58 10.34
C PHE A 17 0.59 -33.99 9.81
N GLN A 18 1.63 -34.74 9.40
CA GLN A 18 1.45 -36.14 9.02
C GLN A 18 0.94 -36.99 10.17
N GLN A 19 1.40 -36.75 11.41
CA GLN A 19 0.86 -37.47 12.59
C GLN A 19 -0.64 -37.20 12.80
N ILE A 20 -1.15 -36.02 12.42
CA ILE A 20 -2.61 -35.75 12.45
C ILE A 20 -3.33 -36.57 11.40
N GLU A 21 -2.81 -36.63 10.17
CA GLU A 21 -3.37 -37.42 9.07
C GLU A 21 -3.34 -38.93 9.38
N ASP A 22 -2.35 -39.42 10.13
CA ASP A 22 -2.15 -40.83 10.46
C ASP A 22 -2.98 -41.28 11.67
N LEU A 23 -3.75 -40.40 12.31
CA LEU A 23 -4.61 -40.78 13.42
C LEU A 23 -5.69 -41.79 12.95
N SER A 24 -5.87 -42.82 13.75
CA SER A 24 -6.89 -43.89 13.47
C SER A 24 -8.33 -43.44 13.75
N CYS A 25 -8.55 -42.25 14.24
CA CYS A 25 -9.87 -41.66 14.50
C CYS A 25 -10.14 -40.50 13.54
N VAL A 26 -11.42 -40.22 13.29
CA VAL A 26 -11.85 -39.06 12.52
C VAL A 26 -11.46 -37.76 13.25
N THR A 27 -10.83 -36.86 12.52
CA THR A 27 -10.34 -35.58 13.02
C THR A 27 -11.20 -34.45 12.48
N VAL A 28 -11.52 -33.46 13.34
CA VAL A 28 -12.32 -32.27 12.95
C VAL A 28 -11.66 -31.02 13.47
N ILE A 29 -11.47 -30.05 12.62
CA ILE A 29 -11.02 -28.71 13.01
C ILE A 29 -12.14 -27.68 12.85
N LEU A 30 -12.25 -26.76 13.82
CA LEU A 30 -13.28 -25.72 13.89
C LEU A 30 -12.64 -24.36 13.71
N ILE A 31 -13.09 -23.61 12.69
CA ILE A 31 -12.57 -22.28 12.36
C ILE A 31 -13.61 -21.22 12.74
N ASP A 32 -13.25 -20.39 13.73
CA ASP A 32 -14.07 -19.32 14.27
C ASP A 32 -13.46 -17.93 13.98
N GLY A 33 -12.91 -17.73 12.80
CA GLY A 33 -12.29 -16.48 12.42
C GLY A 33 -11.28 -16.65 11.30
N VAL A 34 -10.17 -15.89 11.37
CA VAL A 34 -9.10 -15.91 10.37
C VAL A 34 -8.19 -17.13 10.61
N CYS A 35 -8.06 -17.99 9.58
CA CYS A 35 -7.16 -19.14 9.56
C CYS A 35 -6.32 -19.09 8.27
N LEU A 36 -5.12 -18.53 8.34
CA LEU A 36 -4.28 -18.25 7.18
C LEU A 36 -2.88 -18.87 7.33
N GLY A 37 -2.21 -19.08 6.19
CA GLY A 37 -0.83 -19.57 6.13
C GLY A 37 -0.68 -20.91 6.85
N GLY A 38 0.36 -21.07 7.63
CA GLY A 38 0.65 -22.27 8.39
C GLY A 38 -0.52 -22.77 9.26
N GLY A 39 -1.41 -21.87 9.73
CA GLY A 39 -2.64 -22.24 10.43
C GLY A 39 -3.63 -22.97 9.52
N TYR A 40 -3.77 -22.52 8.27
CA TYR A 40 -4.61 -23.19 7.30
C TYR A 40 -3.95 -24.47 6.74
N GLU A 41 -2.62 -24.50 6.60
CA GLU A 41 -1.86 -25.71 6.26
C GLU A 41 -2.10 -26.82 7.30
N MET A 42 -2.09 -26.46 8.59
CA MET A 42 -2.46 -27.39 9.66
C MET A 42 -3.92 -27.85 9.53
N ALA A 43 -4.84 -26.92 9.24
CA ALA A 43 -6.26 -27.26 9.10
C ALA A 43 -6.52 -28.29 7.99
N LEU A 44 -5.76 -28.20 6.90
CA LEU A 44 -5.84 -29.14 5.77
C LEU A 44 -5.38 -30.58 6.11
N ALA A 45 -4.69 -30.78 7.23
CA ALA A 45 -4.32 -32.12 7.72
C ALA A 45 -5.47 -32.84 8.47
N PHE A 46 -6.59 -32.17 8.72
CA PHE A 46 -7.76 -32.74 9.36
C PHE A 46 -8.76 -33.32 8.35
N ASP A 47 -9.53 -34.32 8.77
CA ASP A 47 -10.56 -34.95 7.92
C ASP A 47 -11.67 -33.95 7.56
N TYR A 48 -12.15 -33.18 8.54
CA TYR A 48 -13.21 -32.20 8.34
C TYR A 48 -12.79 -30.81 8.83
N ILE A 49 -13.07 -29.78 7.99
CA ILE A 49 -12.85 -28.38 8.29
C ILE A 49 -14.21 -27.69 8.34
N ILE A 50 -14.63 -27.22 9.51
CA ILE A 50 -15.93 -26.58 9.73
C ILE A 50 -15.70 -25.13 10.13
N GLY A 51 -16.32 -24.20 9.40
CA GLY A 51 -16.25 -22.77 9.64
C GLY A 51 -17.57 -22.17 10.11
N ILE A 52 -17.53 -20.91 10.57
CA ILE A 52 -18.74 -20.11 10.81
C ILE A 52 -19.10 -19.29 9.56
N ASP A 53 -20.40 -19.13 9.29
CA ASP A 53 -20.90 -18.24 8.22
C ASP A 53 -20.87 -16.78 8.71
N HIS A 54 -19.67 -16.24 8.80
CA HIS A 54 -19.43 -14.86 9.23
C HIS A 54 -18.28 -14.25 8.42
N PRO A 55 -18.32 -12.95 8.11
CA PRO A 55 -17.26 -12.26 7.35
C PRO A 55 -15.85 -12.35 7.95
N SER A 56 -15.73 -12.63 9.25
CA SER A 56 -14.44 -12.86 9.91
C SER A 56 -13.85 -14.23 9.61
N CYS A 57 -14.65 -15.22 9.19
CA CYS A 57 -14.17 -16.54 8.83
C CYS A 57 -13.53 -16.47 7.44
N GLN A 58 -12.21 -16.57 7.42
CA GLN A 58 -11.41 -16.49 6.19
C GLN A 58 -10.29 -17.52 6.25
N VAL A 59 -10.06 -18.20 5.14
CA VAL A 59 -8.98 -19.18 4.98
C VAL A 59 -8.12 -18.83 3.76
N GLY A 60 -6.89 -19.35 3.69
CA GLY A 60 -6.03 -19.18 2.52
C GLY A 60 -4.56 -19.06 2.82
N PHE A 61 -3.78 -18.79 1.76
CA PHE A 61 -2.33 -18.77 1.78
C PHE A 61 -1.81 -17.38 1.39
N PRO A 62 -1.46 -16.52 2.34
CA PRO A 62 -0.92 -15.18 2.06
C PRO A 62 0.58 -15.16 1.75
N GLU A 63 1.27 -16.29 1.71
CA GLU A 63 2.72 -16.44 1.61
C GLU A 63 3.30 -15.74 0.38
N ILE A 64 2.57 -15.69 -0.72
CA ILE A 64 2.99 -14.99 -1.95
C ILE A 64 3.27 -13.50 -1.71
N ASN A 65 2.58 -12.86 -0.75
CA ASN A 65 2.83 -11.48 -0.37
C ASN A 65 4.17 -11.29 0.36
N LEU A 66 4.82 -12.41 0.74
CA LEU A 66 6.16 -12.46 1.31
C LEU A 66 7.20 -13.00 0.30
N GLY A 67 6.80 -13.15 -0.97
CA GLY A 67 7.64 -13.75 -2.00
C GLY A 67 7.87 -15.26 -1.80
N LEU A 68 6.90 -15.97 -1.19
CA LEU A 68 6.95 -17.38 -0.85
C LEU A 68 5.72 -18.12 -1.40
N LEU A 69 5.72 -19.42 -1.24
CA LEU A 69 4.54 -20.30 -1.32
C LEU A 69 4.32 -20.94 0.07
N PRO A 70 3.21 -21.68 0.32
CA PRO A 70 3.07 -22.49 1.52
C PRO A 70 4.28 -23.40 1.73
N GLY A 71 4.70 -23.65 2.96
CA GLY A 71 5.92 -24.39 3.25
C GLY A 71 5.73 -25.64 4.10
N TYR A 72 4.50 -25.89 4.57
CA TYR A 72 4.20 -27.02 5.45
C TYR A 72 3.22 -28.03 4.82
N GLY A 73 3.30 -28.17 3.49
CA GLY A 73 2.47 -29.10 2.72
C GLY A 73 1.13 -28.52 2.26
N GLY A 74 0.96 -27.21 2.38
CA GLY A 74 -0.27 -26.52 2.01
C GLY A 74 -0.64 -26.64 0.55
N SER A 75 0.32 -26.53 -0.37
CA SER A 75 0.07 -26.65 -1.80
C SER A 75 -0.45 -28.04 -2.17
N GLY A 76 0.18 -29.10 -1.64
CA GLY A 76 -0.22 -30.48 -1.93
C GLY A 76 -1.56 -30.87 -1.30
N ARG A 77 -1.79 -30.48 -0.05
CA ARG A 77 -3.07 -30.75 0.64
C ARG A 77 -4.23 -29.96 0.01
N ALA A 78 -3.98 -28.70 -0.38
CA ALA A 78 -4.98 -27.91 -1.10
C ALA A 78 -5.33 -28.54 -2.45
N PHE A 79 -4.31 -28.97 -3.22
CA PHE A 79 -4.54 -29.67 -4.48
C PHE A 79 -5.40 -30.93 -4.29
N ALA A 80 -5.05 -31.79 -3.35
CA ALA A 80 -5.79 -33.03 -3.09
C ALA A 80 -7.24 -32.78 -2.65
N ARG A 81 -7.51 -31.65 -2.00
CA ARG A 81 -8.83 -31.31 -1.45
C ARG A 81 -9.72 -30.54 -2.42
N MET A 82 -9.15 -29.57 -3.15
CA MET A 82 -9.90 -28.62 -3.97
C MET A 82 -9.69 -28.80 -5.48
N GLY A 83 -8.71 -29.60 -5.90
CA GLY A 83 -8.26 -29.70 -7.28
C GLY A 83 -7.33 -28.56 -7.69
N LEU A 84 -6.82 -28.67 -8.94
CA LEU A 84 -5.77 -27.77 -9.44
C LEU A 84 -6.18 -26.30 -9.47
N GLU A 85 -7.33 -25.99 -10.04
CA GLU A 85 -7.72 -24.60 -10.29
C GLU A 85 -7.88 -23.80 -8.98
N ALA A 86 -8.61 -24.36 -8.01
CA ALA A 86 -8.86 -23.68 -6.74
C ALA A 86 -7.58 -23.59 -5.90
N ALA A 87 -6.77 -24.65 -5.84
CA ALA A 87 -5.50 -24.65 -5.12
C ALA A 87 -4.51 -23.64 -5.72
N LEU A 88 -4.29 -23.67 -7.05
CA LEU A 88 -3.40 -22.74 -7.74
C LEU A 88 -3.81 -21.27 -7.48
N LYS A 89 -5.08 -20.94 -7.68
CA LYS A 89 -5.57 -19.56 -7.47
C LYS A 89 -5.41 -19.12 -6.02
N MET A 90 -5.65 -19.99 -5.04
CA MET A 90 -5.48 -19.67 -3.61
C MET A 90 -4.01 -19.38 -3.27
N VAL A 91 -3.08 -20.20 -3.74
CA VAL A 91 -1.64 -20.04 -3.50
C VAL A 91 -1.08 -18.84 -4.26
N LEU A 92 -1.46 -18.67 -5.53
CA LEU A 92 -0.89 -17.67 -6.43
C LEU A 92 -1.39 -16.24 -6.15
N HIS A 93 -2.65 -16.09 -5.72
CA HIS A 93 -3.22 -14.76 -5.49
C HIS A 93 -3.03 -14.25 -4.06
N GLY A 94 -2.78 -15.12 -3.09
CA GLY A 94 -2.51 -14.75 -1.69
C GLY A 94 -3.64 -14.02 -0.98
N LYS A 95 -4.86 -14.07 -1.52
CA LYS A 95 -6.01 -13.38 -0.95
C LYS A 95 -6.79 -14.32 -0.03
N PRO A 96 -7.16 -13.88 1.18
CA PRO A 96 -8.05 -14.66 2.03
C PRO A 96 -9.40 -14.91 1.35
N VAL A 97 -9.85 -16.17 1.39
CA VAL A 97 -11.13 -16.63 0.84
C VAL A 97 -12.17 -16.63 1.97
N ARG A 98 -13.33 -16.03 1.72
CA ARG A 98 -14.42 -15.94 2.71
C ARG A 98 -15.16 -17.27 2.84
N ALA A 99 -15.84 -17.46 3.96
CA ALA A 99 -16.52 -18.67 4.34
C ALA A 99 -17.35 -19.35 3.22
N ASN A 100 -18.26 -18.60 2.57
CA ASN A 100 -19.11 -19.16 1.50
C ASN A 100 -18.33 -19.53 0.24
N ASP A 101 -17.35 -18.72 -0.16
CA ASP A 101 -16.48 -19.02 -1.30
C ASP A 101 -15.57 -20.23 -0.97
N ALA A 102 -15.09 -20.32 0.28
CA ALA A 102 -14.28 -21.42 0.77
C ALA A 102 -15.06 -22.75 0.79
N LEU A 103 -16.35 -22.72 1.16
CA LEU A 103 -17.23 -23.88 1.07
C LEU A 103 -17.41 -24.31 -0.40
N SER A 104 -17.69 -23.37 -1.30
CA SER A 104 -17.94 -23.67 -2.71
C SER A 104 -16.73 -24.26 -3.45
N THR A 105 -15.51 -23.93 -3.00
CA THR A 105 -14.25 -24.44 -3.57
C THR A 105 -13.71 -25.68 -2.87
N GLY A 106 -14.37 -26.17 -1.82
CA GLY A 106 -13.90 -27.32 -1.04
C GLY A 106 -12.80 -26.97 -0.02
N ALA A 107 -12.50 -25.70 0.17
CA ALA A 107 -11.57 -25.24 1.21
C ALA A 107 -12.13 -25.43 2.63
N LEU A 108 -13.45 -25.48 2.77
CA LEU A 108 -14.21 -25.89 3.96
C LEU A 108 -15.19 -26.99 3.57
N ASP A 109 -15.56 -27.85 4.53
CA ASP A 109 -16.56 -28.90 4.31
C ASP A 109 -17.97 -28.48 4.73
N HIS A 110 -18.07 -27.61 5.75
CA HIS A 110 -19.34 -27.19 6.29
C HIS A 110 -19.29 -25.81 6.94
N LEU A 111 -20.42 -25.10 6.92
CA LEU A 111 -20.60 -23.83 7.61
C LEU A 111 -21.73 -23.91 8.62
N VAL A 112 -21.54 -23.28 9.76
CA VAL A 112 -22.57 -23.11 10.80
C VAL A 112 -22.84 -21.63 11.02
N ALA A 113 -24.05 -21.33 11.54
CA ALA A 113 -24.50 -19.94 11.69
C ALA A 113 -23.67 -19.15 12.72
N ASP A 114 -23.19 -19.81 13.76
CA ASP A 114 -22.45 -19.16 14.83
C ASP A 114 -21.51 -20.13 15.58
N ARG A 115 -20.71 -19.58 16.49
CA ARG A 115 -19.76 -20.32 17.34
C ARG A 115 -20.42 -21.43 18.16
N ASN A 116 -21.66 -21.23 18.63
CA ASN A 116 -22.31 -22.19 19.50
C ASN A 116 -22.71 -23.49 18.74
N ALA A 117 -22.95 -23.37 17.44
CA ALA A 117 -23.28 -24.47 16.56
C ALA A 117 -22.06 -25.34 16.17
N LEU A 118 -20.82 -24.85 16.31
CA LEU A 118 -19.58 -25.54 15.91
C LEU A 118 -19.44 -26.90 16.58
N ALA A 119 -19.63 -27.01 17.90
CA ALA A 119 -19.48 -28.25 18.63
C ALA A 119 -20.53 -29.33 18.22
N ASN A 120 -21.73 -28.91 17.84
CA ASN A 120 -22.75 -29.82 17.34
C ASN A 120 -22.43 -30.31 15.92
N ALA A 121 -21.94 -29.40 15.04
CA ALA A 121 -21.51 -29.77 13.70
C ALA A 121 -20.32 -30.75 13.74
N ALA A 122 -19.39 -30.60 14.67
CA ALA A 122 -18.30 -31.55 14.87
C ALA A 122 -18.84 -32.95 15.23
N ARG A 123 -19.85 -33.05 16.12
CA ARG A 123 -20.49 -34.34 16.44
C ARG A 123 -21.18 -34.97 15.22
N ILE A 124 -21.82 -34.16 14.37
CA ILE A 124 -22.45 -34.61 13.14
C ILE A 124 -21.39 -35.12 12.16
N ALA A 125 -20.28 -34.42 11.99
CA ALA A 125 -19.17 -34.85 11.15
C ALA A 125 -18.57 -36.19 11.62
N LEU A 126 -18.34 -36.34 12.93
CA LEU A 126 -17.86 -37.58 13.53
C LEU A 126 -18.85 -38.75 13.34
N GLY A 127 -20.14 -38.47 13.20
CA GLY A 127 -21.19 -39.45 12.89
C GLY A 127 -21.40 -39.73 11.40
N GLY A 128 -20.60 -39.11 10.51
CA GLY A 128 -20.72 -39.24 9.06
C GLY A 128 -21.88 -38.44 8.44
N GLY A 129 -22.43 -37.48 9.16
CA GLY A 129 -23.54 -36.62 8.69
C GLY A 129 -23.14 -35.37 7.93
N ILE A 130 -21.83 -35.17 7.71
CA ILE A 130 -21.29 -34.10 6.83
C ILE A 130 -20.51 -34.79 5.72
N GLU A 131 -20.80 -34.43 4.48
CA GLU A 131 -20.02 -34.87 3.33
C GLU A 131 -18.74 -34.07 3.21
N ARG A 132 -17.63 -34.74 2.91
CA ARG A 132 -16.37 -34.06 2.58
C ARG A 132 -16.46 -33.41 1.19
N ALA A 133 -15.84 -32.25 1.04
CA ALA A 133 -15.66 -31.66 -0.27
C ALA A 133 -14.85 -32.61 -1.18
N ILE A 134 -15.24 -32.68 -2.43
CA ILE A 134 -14.55 -33.47 -3.46
C ILE A 134 -13.81 -32.50 -4.39
N ALA A 135 -12.52 -32.77 -4.64
CA ALA A 135 -11.74 -32.04 -5.60
C ALA A 135 -12.39 -32.03 -6.98
N VAL A 136 -12.42 -30.87 -7.61
CA VAL A 136 -12.94 -30.71 -8.97
C VAL A 136 -11.79 -30.79 -9.95
N ASP A 137 -11.90 -31.68 -10.95
CA ASP A 137 -10.92 -31.81 -12.01
C ASP A 137 -10.89 -30.54 -12.88
N CYS A 138 -9.69 -30.06 -13.17
CA CYS A 138 -9.49 -28.97 -14.11
C CYS A 138 -9.61 -29.50 -15.54
N ALA A 139 -10.49 -28.91 -16.34
CA ALA A 139 -10.75 -29.36 -17.70
C ALA A 139 -9.53 -29.16 -18.64
N ASP A 140 -8.77 -28.09 -18.46
CA ASP A 140 -7.59 -27.76 -19.26
C ASP A 140 -6.51 -27.12 -18.36
N PRO A 141 -5.66 -27.92 -17.70
CA PRO A 141 -4.58 -27.44 -16.83
C PRO A 141 -3.58 -26.52 -17.54
N ASP A 142 -3.21 -26.87 -18.77
CA ASP A 142 -2.20 -26.12 -19.52
C ASP A 142 -2.73 -24.72 -19.90
N ALA A 143 -3.98 -24.63 -20.35
CA ALA A 143 -4.61 -23.34 -20.64
C ALA A 143 -4.77 -22.46 -19.38
N LEU A 144 -5.13 -23.06 -18.24
CA LEU A 144 -5.21 -22.35 -16.96
C LEU A 144 -3.86 -21.73 -16.58
N ILE A 145 -2.80 -22.53 -16.57
CA ILE A 145 -1.45 -22.10 -16.20
C ILE A 145 -0.92 -21.05 -17.17
N ALA A 146 -1.15 -21.22 -18.47
CA ALA A 146 -0.74 -20.23 -19.48
C ALA A 146 -1.46 -18.88 -19.28
N ALA A 147 -2.74 -18.88 -18.96
CA ALA A 147 -3.50 -17.66 -18.71
C ALA A 147 -3.01 -16.92 -17.45
N GLU A 148 -2.76 -17.64 -16.35
CA GLU A 148 -2.21 -17.06 -15.13
C GLU A 148 -0.80 -16.51 -15.35
N ARG A 149 0.06 -17.24 -16.09
CA ARG A 149 1.41 -16.79 -16.46
C ARG A 149 1.38 -15.49 -17.25
N ALA A 150 0.57 -15.40 -18.28
CA ALA A 150 0.43 -14.18 -19.07
C ALA A 150 -0.03 -12.99 -18.23
N GLY A 151 -0.95 -13.23 -17.27
CA GLY A 151 -1.40 -12.21 -16.32
C GLY A 151 -0.31 -11.75 -15.36
N ILE A 152 0.64 -12.59 -15.01
CA ILE A 152 1.78 -12.26 -14.14
C ILE A 152 2.85 -11.51 -14.94
N GLU A 153 3.22 -12.01 -16.12
CA GLU A 153 4.22 -11.41 -17.02
C GLU A 153 3.86 -9.97 -17.42
N ALA A 154 2.56 -9.66 -17.50
CA ALA A 154 2.08 -8.31 -17.74
C ALA A 154 2.37 -7.33 -16.59
N ARG A 155 2.71 -7.81 -15.39
CA ARG A 155 2.86 -7.00 -14.16
C ARG A 155 4.24 -7.08 -13.54
N THR A 156 4.96 -8.17 -13.73
CA THR A 156 6.27 -8.41 -13.13
C THR A 156 7.09 -9.41 -13.93
N ARG A 157 8.33 -9.62 -13.52
CA ARG A 157 9.30 -10.51 -14.16
C ARG A 157 9.87 -11.51 -13.15
N PRO A 158 10.36 -12.67 -13.60
CA PRO A 158 10.98 -13.67 -12.73
C PRO A 158 12.14 -13.11 -11.90
N GLU A 159 12.95 -12.20 -12.48
CA GLU A 159 14.10 -11.60 -11.83
C GLU A 159 13.70 -10.71 -10.64
N ASN A 160 12.55 -10.04 -10.74
CA ASN A 160 12.04 -9.16 -9.68
C ASN A 160 11.25 -9.93 -8.63
N THR A 161 10.38 -10.85 -9.07
CA THR A 161 9.48 -11.61 -8.19
C THR A 161 9.40 -13.06 -8.63
N PRO A 162 10.36 -13.92 -8.23
CA PRO A 162 10.43 -15.31 -8.70
C PRO A 162 9.26 -16.18 -8.21
N ALA A 163 8.68 -15.90 -7.03
CA ALA A 163 7.70 -16.77 -6.40
C ALA A 163 6.44 -17.07 -7.26
N PRO A 164 5.77 -16.12 -7.93
CA PRO A 164 4.63 -16.43 -8.79
C PRO A 164 4.97 -17.40 -9.92
N PHE A 165 6.14 -17.25 -10.54
CA PHE A 165 6.60 -18.12 -11.63
C PHE A 165 6.93 -19.50 -11.11
N ALA A 166 7.61 -19.58 -9.97
CA ALA A 166 7.94 -20.84 -9.31
C ALA A 166 6.67 -21.62 -8.89
N ILE A 167 5.62 -20.93 -8.43
CA ILE A 167 4.32 -21.54 -8.12
C ILE A 167 3.67 -22.10 -9.41
N LEU A 168 3.70 -21.36 -10.51
CA LEU A 168 3.17 -21.86 -11.79
C LEU A 168 3.91 -23.10 -12.25
N ASP A 169 5.25 -23.09 -12.21
CA ASP A 169 6.08 -24.23 -12.58
C ASP A 169 5.82 -25.43 -11.66
N HIS A 170 5.65 -25.19 -10.36
CA HIS A 170 5.32 -26.20 -9.36
C HIS A 170 4.02 -26.96 -9.67
N TYR A 171 2.99 -26.27 -10.15
CA TYR A 171 1.71 -26.85 -10.53
C TYR A 171 1.65 -27.29 -12.03
N SER A 172 2.72 -27.15 -12.79
CA SER A 172 2.81 -27.58 -14.20
C SER A 172 3.35 -29.01 -14.37
N HIS A 173 3.76 -29.66 -13.30
CA HIS A 173 4.32 -31.01 -13.37
C HIS A 173 3.28 -32.05 -13.75
N LYS A 174 3.69 -33.07 -14.55
CA LYS A 174 2.80 -34.14 -15.00
C LYS A 174 2.45 -35.17 -13.91
N ASP A 175 3.28 -35.25 -12.88
CA ASP A 175 3.16 -36.19 -11.74
C ASP A 175 2.44 -35.58 -10.55
N MET A 176 1.34 -34.88 -10.82
CA MET A 176 0.55 -34.17 -9.81
C MET A 176 -0.17 -35.11 -8.87
N ASN A 177 0.33 -35.25 -7.65
CA ASN A 177 -0.34 -35.83 -6.51
C ASN A 177 0.12 -35.11 -5.21
N LYS A 178 -0.61 -35.32 -4.12
CA LYS A 178 -0.36 -34.64 -2.83
C LYS A 178 1.13 -34.74 -2.41
N ASP A 179 1.67 -35.95 -2.40
CA ASP A 179 3.00 -36.21 -1.82
C ASP A 179 4.12 -35.63 -2.68
N ASN A 180 4.06 -35.79 -4.01
CA ASN A 180 5.04 -35.20 -4.93
C ASN A 180 4.99 -33.67 -4.90
N ILE A 181 3.81 -33.07 -4.71
CA ILE A 181 3.68 -31.63 -4.56
C ILE A 181 4.35 -31.17 -3.26
N ILE A 182 4.10 -31.85 -2.13
CA ILE A 182 4.70 -31.51 -0.83
C ILE A 182 6.23 -31.66 -0.87
N GLU A 183 6.75 -32.69 -1.50
CA GLU A 183 8.20 -32.88 -1.64
C GLU A 183 8.85 -31.70 -2.40
N ARG A 184 8.29 -31.33 -3.54
CA ARG A 184 8.78 -30.18 -4.33
C ARG A 184 8.60 -28.84 -3.59
N GLU A 185 7.48 -28.67 -2.86
CA GLU A 185 7.17 -27.48 -2.07
C GLU A 185 8.28 -27.18 -1.06
N THR A 186 8.75 -28.18 -0.32
CA THR A 186 9.78 -28.03 0.71
C THR A 186 11.08 -27.44 0.15
N LYS A 187 11.53 -27.96 -0.99
CA LYS A 187 12.74 -27.44 -1.67
C LYS A 187 12.50 -26.02 -2.17
N LEU A 188 11.40 -25.79 -2.87
CA LEU A 188 11.07 -24.51 -3.47
C LEU A 188 10.88 -23.41 -2.42
N PHE A 189 10.25 -23.74 -1.28
CA PHE A 189 10.11 -22.80 -0.18
C PHE A 189 11.48 -22.38 0.37
N SER A 190 12.40 -23.33 0.56
CA SER A 190 13.75 -23.04 1.07
C SER A 190 14.53 -22.13 0.12
N GLU A 191 14.47 -22.40 -1.18
CA GLU A 191 15.09 -21.57 -2.22
C GLU A 191 14.50 -20.15 -2.24
N LEU A 192 13.18 -20.03 -2.25
CA LEU A 192 12.50 -18.73 -2.25
C LEU A 192 12.75 -17.94 -0.96
N MET A 193 12.80 -18.61 0.20
CA MET A 193 13.06 -17.99 1.49
C MET A 193 14.42 -17.28 1.54
N MET A 194 15.40 -17.79 0.80
CA MET A 194 16.75 -17.20 0.69
C MET A 194 16.86 -16.17 -0.43
N SER A 195 15.83 -16.02 -1.28
CA SER A 195 15.87 -15.08 -2.39
C SER A 195 15.87 -13.62 -1.93
N PRO A 196 16.59 -12.72 -2.61
CA PRO A 196 16.56 -11.28 -2.31
C PRO A 196 15.14 -10.70 -2.33
N SER A 197 14.30 -11.16 -3.25
CA SER A 197 12.90 -10.75 -3.37
C SER A 197 12.09 -11.08 -2.11
N SER A 198 12.18 -12.31 -1.60
CA SER A 198 11.48 -12.69 -0.36
C SER A 198 12.03 -11.93 0.86
N ILE A 199 13.33 -11.70 0.92
CA ILE A 199 13.93 -10.87 1.97
C ILE A 199 13.33 -9.46 1.92
N GLY A 200 13.22 -8.86 0.73
CA GLY A 200 12.61 -7.55 0.51
C GLY A 200 11.14 -7.52 0.96
N PHE A 201 10.30 -8.45 0.48
CA PHE A 201 8.89 -8.50 0.86
C PHE A 201 8.68 -8.70 2.37
N ARG A 202 9.45 -9.56 3.01
CA ARG A 202 9.39 -9.77 4.46
C ARG A 202 9.79 -8.52 5.23
N ARG A 203 10.81 -7.79 4.74
CA ARG A 203 11.17 -6.48 5.29
C ARG A 203 10.01 -5.48 5.16
N VAL A 204 9.38 -5.37 3.99
CA VAL A 204 8.21 -4.50 3.80
C VAL A 204 7.08 -4.85 4.77
N PHE A 205 6.84 -6.14 5.02
CA PHE A 205 5.87 -6.57 6.03
C PHE A 205 6.25 -6.07 7.44
N GLN A 206 7.52 -6.18 7.82
CA GLN A 206 8.03 -5.68 9.11
C GLN A 206 7.90 -4.15 9.22
N LEU A 207 8.31 -3.40 8.18
CA LEU A 207 8.18 -1.94 8.11
C LEU A 207 6.71 -1.50 8.23
N ASN A 208 5.81 -2.18 7.53
CA ASN A 208 4.37 -1.90 7.62
C ASN A 208 3.81 -2.10 9.05
N ASP A 209 4.24 -3.15 9.76
CA ASP A 209 3.85 -3.37 11.15
C ASP A 209 4.47 -2.33 12.09
N MET A 210 5.72 -1.94 11.87
CA MET A 210 6.42 -0.91 12.63
C MET A 210 5.71 0.45 12.50
N VAL A 211 5.43 0.89 11.27
CA VAL A 211 4.74 2.16 11.01
C VAL A 211 3.32 2.14 11.59
N LYS A 212 2.58 1.04 11.46
CA LYS A 212 1.25 0.90 12.06
C LYS A 212 1.28 0.94 13.58
N LYS A 213 2.31 0.40 14.22
CA LYS A 213 2.50 0.49 15.68
C LYS A 213 2.76 1.93 16.11
N GLY A 214 3.54 2.70 15.35
CA GLY A 214 3.77 4.13 15.58
C GLY A 214 2.50 4.97 15.55
N GLY A 215 1.47 4.56 14.78
CA GLY A 215 0.15 5.20 14.75
C GLY A 215 -0.84 4.70 15.80
N ARG A 216 -0.43 3.81 16.73
CA ARG A 216 -1.30 3.32 17.82
C ARG A 216 -1.16 4.21 19.04
N GLY A 217 -2.28 4.52 19.68
CA GLY A 217 -2.32 5.32 20.91
C GLY A 217 -3.75 5.58 21.34
N GLY A 218 -3.95 6.25 22.46
CA GLY A 218 -5.26 6.52 23.06
C GLY A 218 -5.58 8.01 23.15
N HIS A 219 -5.23 8.82 22.17
CA HIS A 219 -5.52 10.25 22.19
C HIS A 219 -6.92 10.54 21.66
N GLN A 220 -7.70 11.31 22.42
CA GLN A 220 -9.07 11.65 22.04
C GLN A 220 -9.07 12.78 20.99
N VAL A 221 -9.20 12.41 19.72
CA VAL A 221 -9.63 13.29 18.64
C VAL A 221 -10.95 12.72 18.13
N GLY A 222 -12.03 13.44 18.29
CA GLY A 222 -13.36 13.01 17.82
C GLY A 222 -13.87 13.86 16.66
N HIS A 223 -13.51 15.15 16.64
CA HIS A 223 -13.96 16.10 15.62
C HIS A 223 -12.77 16.69 14.86
N ILE A 224 -12.80 16.51 13.53
CA ILE A 224 -11.84 17.08 12.58
C ILE A 224 -12.55 18.16 11.76
N HIS A 225 -11.97 19.37 11.75
CA HIS A 225 -12.42 20.44 10.84
C HIS A 225 -11.46 20.51 9.66
N VAL A 226 -11.99 20.52 8.44
CA VAL A 226 -11.19 20.60 7.21
C VAL A 226 -11.49 21.92 6.51
N ILE A 227 -10.47 22.73 6.24
CA ILE A 227 -10.57 23.97 5.45
C ILE A 227 -9.98 23.74 4.06
N GLY A 228 -10.81 23.95 3.03
CA GLY A 228 -10.50 23.68 1.63
C GLY A 228 -11.23 22.43 1.13
N ALA A 229 -12.28 22.60 0.31
CA ALA A 229 -13.08 21.51 -0.26
C ALA A 229 -12.63 21.10 -1.67
N GLY A 230 -11.40 21.42 -2.04
CA GLY A 230 -10.77 20.94 -3.27
C GLY A 230 -10.64 19.41 -3.29
N VAL A 231 -9.83 18.88 -4.23
CA VAL A 231 -9.62 17.43 -4.35
C VAL A 231 -9.00 16.88 -3.06
N MET A 232 -7.91 17.49 -2.58
CA MET A 232 -7.19 17.00 -1.39
C MET A 232 -8.04 17.10 -0.12
N GLY A 233 -8.55 18.30 0.21
CA GLY A 233 -9.31 18.48 1.45
C GLY A 233 -10.63 17.71 1.45
N GLY A 234 -11.35 17.65 0.32
CA GLY A 234 -12.54 16.82 0.18
C GLY A 234 -12.26 15.33 0.38
N ASP A 235 -11.17 14.81 -0.19
CA ASP A 235 -10.77 13.41 -0.02
C ASP A 235 -10.29 13.11 1.41
N ILE A 236 -9.57 14.03 2.08
CA ILE A 236 -9.18 13.92 3.49
C ILE A 236 -10.44 13.85 4.38
N ALA A 237 -11.38 14.77 4.18
CA ALA A 237 -12.65 14.82 4.91
C ALA A 237 -13.45 13.52 4.72
N ALA A 238 -13.54 13.03 3.46
CA ALA A 238 -14.23 11.78 3.14
C ALA A 238 -13.59 10.57 3.83
N VAL A 239 -12.26 10.46 3.80
CA VAL A 239 -11.54 9.35 4.47
C VAL A 239 -11.70 9.45 5.99
N ALA A 240 -11.68 10.64 6.57
CA ALA A 240 -11.88 10.83 8.00
C ALA A 240 -13.28 10.40 8.45
N ALA A 241 -14.33 10.84 7.77
CA ALA A 241 -15.71 10.44 8.06
C ALA A 241 -15.93 8.91 7.88
N MET A 242 -15.31 8.31 6.86
CA MET A 242 -15.38 6.86 6.62
C MET A 242 -14.73 6.05 7.74
N ASN A 243 -13.74 6.61 8.44
CA ASN A 243 -13.05 5.97 9.57
C ASN A 243 -13.61 6.39 10.94
N GLY A 244 -14.80 7.03 10.97
CA GLY A 244 -15.59 7.22 12.19
C GLY A 244 -15.46 8.59 12.86
N PHE A 245 -14.66 9.50 12.31
CA PHE A 245 -14.57 10.88 12.82
C PHE A 245 -15.81 11.69 12.45
N HIS A 246 -16.21 12.60 13.33
CA HIS A 246 -17.09 13.70 12.96
C HIS A 246 -16.27 14.73 12.20
N VAL A 247 -16.75 15.15 11.02
CA VAL A 247 -16.00 16.05 10.12
C VAL A 247 -16.85 17.21 9.70
N THR A 248 -16.36 18.42 9.89
CA THR A 248 -16.93 19.64 9.29
C THR A 248 -16.01 20.10 8.17
N LEU A 249 -16.60 20.39 6.99
CA LEU A 249 -15.88 20.77 5.78
C LEU A 249 -16.23 22.20 5.39
N GLN A 250 -15.23 23.07 5.39
CA GLN A 250 -15.32 24.48 5.07
C GLN A 250 -14.65 24.82 3.74
N ASP A 251 -15.28 25.68 2.95
CA ASP A 251 -14.68 26.35 1.80
C ASP A 251 -15.43 27.67 1.54
N MET A 252 -14.75 28.66 0.99
CA MET A 252 -15.37 29.92 0.55
C MET A 252 -16.36 29.72 -0.62
N ASN A 253 -16.19 28.64 -1.37
CA ASN A 253 -17.04 28.27 -2.49
C ASN A 253 -17.95 27.10 -2.09
N ALA A 254 -19.22 27.37 -1.85
CA ALA A 254 -20.20 26.35 -1.50
C ALA A 254 -20.29 25.22 -2.54
N ALA A 255 -20.15 25.52 -3.83
CA ALA A 255 -20.15 24.49 -4.88
C ALA A 255 -18.96 23.53 -4.77
N ALA A 256 -17.82 23.96 -4.19
CA ALA A 256 -16.69 23.07 -3.92
C ALA A 256 -17.05 22.07 -2.81
N ILE A 257 -17.75 22.52 -1.77
CA ILE A 257 -18.24 21.65 -0.68
C ILE A 257 -19.21 20.62 -1.23
N ASP A 258 -20.23 21.04 -2.02
CA ASP A 258 -21.20 20.14 -2.63
C ASP A 258 -20.51 19.08 -3.50
N GLY A 259 -19.57 19.51 -4.33
CA GLY A 259 -18.77 18.61 -5.17
C GLY A 259 -17.92 17.62 -4.37
N ALA A 260 -17.37 18.03 -3.22
CA ALA A 260 -16.62 17.16 -2.32
C ALA A 260 -17.53 16.11 -1.65
N VAL A 261 -18.73 16.51 -1.21
CA VAL A 261 -19.72 15.59 -0.61
C VAL A 261 -20.20 14.55 -1.63
N GLU A 262 -20.42 14.94 -2.89
CA GLU A 262 -20.79 13.98 -3.95
C GLU A 262 -19.66 13.00 -4.27
N ARG A 263 -18.41 13.45 -4.33
CA ARG A 263 -17.25 12.54 -4.48
C ARG A 263 -17.14 11.58 -3.29
N ALA A 264 -17.38 12.07 -2.07
CA ALA A 264 -17.40 11.26 -0.86
C ALA A 264 -18.50 10.19 -0.91
N ARG A 265 -19.72 10.54 -1.34
CA ARG A 265 -20.83 9.60 -1.54
C ARG A 265 -20.42 8.46 -2.49
N ALA A 266 -19.90 8.79 -3.67
CA ALA A 266 -19.45 7.80 -4.64
C ALA A 266 -18.33 6.89 -4.09
N LEU A 267 -17.43 7.44 -3.27
CA LEU A 267 -16.40 6.66 -2.57
C LEU A 267 -17.02 5.67 -1.58
N TYR A 268 -17.98 6.11 -0.78
CA TYR A 268 -18.63 5.28 0.25
C TYR A 268 -19.46 4.16 -0.37
N GLU A 269 -20.25 4.43 -1.41
CA GLU A 269 -21.01 3.42 -2.15
C GLU A 269 -20.10 2.32 -2.70
N ARG A 270 -18.96 2.69 -3.29
CA ARG A 270 -18.00 1.75 -3.83
C ARG A 270 -17.31 0.92 -2.73
N ARG A 271 -17.00 1.51 -1.57
CA ARG A 271 -16.20 0.89 -0.52
C ARG A 271 -17.02 0.14 0.53
N LEU A 272 -18.14 0.68 0.95
CA LEU A 272 -18.95 0.13 2.04
C LEU A 272 -19.96 -0.91 1.55
N LYS A 273 -20.48 -0.77 0.33
CA LYS A 273 -21.43 -1.69 -0.33
C LYS A 273 -22.70 -1.98 0.51
N ASN A 274 -23.02 -1.12 1.46
CA ASN A 274 -24.16 -1.23 2.36
C ASN A 274 -24.80 0.17 2.50
N PRO A 275 -26.08 0.37 2.07
CA PRO A 275 -26.73 1.68 2.06
C PRO A 275 -26.82 2.34 3.44
N ASP A 276 -27.10 1.56 4.49
CA ASP A 276 -27.23 2.11 5.85
C ASP A 276 -25.87 2.63 6.35
N LYS A 277 -24.78 1.90 6.05
CA LYS A 277 -23.43 2.36 6.37
C LYS A 277 -23.03 3.59 5.56
N VAL A 278 -23.45 3.70 4.30
CA VAL A 278 -23.22 4.88 3.47
C VAL A 278 -23.91 6.09 4.08
N THR A 279 -25.20 5.96 4.43
CA THR A 279 -25.97 7.03 5.06
C THR A 279 -25.34 7.48 6.38
N ALA A 280 -25.07 6.55 7.28
CA ALA A 280 -24.45 6.84 8.57
C ALA A 280 -23.03 7.46 8.44
N THR A 281 -22.33 7.20 7.33
CA THR A 281 -21.04 7.82 7.07
C THR A 281 -21.18 9.23 6.53
N LEU A 282 -22.16 9.47 5.67
CA LEU A 282 -22.48 10.82 5.16
C LEU A 282 -22.94 11.76 6.28
N GLU A 283 -23.69 11.28 7.27
CA GLU A 283 -24.11 12.06 8.43
C GLU A 283 -22.92 12.57 9.29
N ARG A 284 -21.77 11.92 9.19
CA ARG A 284 -20.55 12.38 9.87
C ARG A 284 -19.79 13.46 9.09
N LEU A 285 -20.09 13.65 7.81
CA LEU A 285 -19.47 14.67 6.95
C LEU A 285 -20.42 15.84 6.76
N VAL A 286 -20.20 16.90 7.51
CA VAL A 286 -21.09 18.06 7.57
C VAL A 286 -20.51 19.23 6.78
N ALA A 287 -21.29 19.77 5.86
CA ALA A 287 -20.98 21.04 5.19
C ALA A 287 -21.03 22.19 6.20
N ASP A 288 -19.98 23.00 6.26
CA ASP A 288 -19.81 24.07 7.26
C ASP A 288 -19.19 25.33 6.59
N PRO A 289 -19.95 26.00 5.71
CA PRO A 289 -19.39 27.14 4.95
C PRO A 289 -18.96 28.30 5.85
N ASP A 290 -19.60 28.47 7.01
CA ASP A 290 -19.32 29.56 7.96
C ASP A 290 -18.17 29.22 8.92
N GLY A 291 -17.75 27.94 8.98
CA GLY A 291 -16.66 27.44 9.80
C GLY A 291 -16.97 27.39 11.30
N ASP A 292 -18.25 27.21 11.67
CA ASP A 292 -18.68 27.12 13.08
C ASP A 292 -18.06 25.90 13.79
N GLY A 293 -17.75 24.84 13.05
CA GLY A 293 -17.09 23.64 13.54
C GLY A 293 -15.69 23.89 14.10
N LEU A 294 -15.00 24.96 13.72
CA LEU A 294 -13.68 25.33 14.27
C LEU A 294 -13.69 25.43 15.79
N ALA A 295 -14.76 26.03 16.36
CA ALA A 295 -14.83 26.28 17.81
C ALA A 295 -14.82 25.00 18.65
N VAL A 296 -15.28 23.87 18.09
CA VAL A 296 -15.40 22.58 18.79
C VAL A 296 -14.42 21.53 18.28
N ALA A 297 -13.69 21.80 17.20
CA ALA A 297 -12.74 20.88 16.62
C ALA A 297 -11.58 20.52 17.55
N ASP A 298 -11.16 19.26 17.52
CA ASP A 298 -9.96 18.77 18.19
C ASP A 298 -8.72 18.90 17.29
N LEU A 299 -8.95 18.84 15.97
CA LEU A 299 -7.94 18.94 14.93
C LEU A 299 -8.48 19.74 13.76
N LEU A 300 -7.74 20.75 13.33
CA LEU A 300 -7.89 21.40 12.03
C LEU A 300 -6.94 20.76 11.03
N ILE A 301 -7.43 20.45 9.81
CA ILE A 301 -6.59 20.13 8.66
C ILE A 301 -6.83 21.17 7.57
N GLU A 302 -5.84 21.98 7.27
CA GLU A 302 -5.87 22.99 6.22
C GLU A 302 -5.38 22.39 4.89
N ALA A 303 -6.16 22.55 3.82
CA ALA A 303 -5.88 22.08 2.46
C ALA A 303 -6.31 23.11 1.39
N VAL A 304 -6.08 24.40 1.67
CA VAL A 304 -6.34 25.50 0.71
C VAL A 304 -5.20 25.62 -0.32
N ALA A 305 -5.28 26.61 -1.20
CA ALA A 305 -4.25 26.87 -2.21
C ALA A 305 -2.85 27.00 -1.59
N GLU A 306 -1.83 26.51 -2.32
CA GLU A 306 -0.42 26.47 -1.88
C GLU A 306 0.23 27.86 -1.97
N VAL A 307 -0.35 28.81 -1.25
CA VAL A 307 0.07 30.22 -1.16
C VAL A 307 0.35 30.56 0.30
N PRO A 308 1.59 30.90 0.68
CA PRO A 308 1.97 31.13 2.07
C PRO A 308 1.08 32.14 2.79
N GLU A 309 0.77 33.26 2.16
CA GLU A 309 -0.03 34.34 2.78
C GLU A 309 -1.48 33.91 3.04
N VAL A 310 -2.06 33.07 2.16
CA VAL A 310 -3.41 32.52 2.35
C VAL A 310 -3.41 31.56 3.55
N LYS A 311 -2.42 30.68 3.64
CA LYS A 311 -2.30 29.72 4.76
C LYS A 311 -2.09 30.45 6.09
N LYS A 312 -1.21 31.45 6.14
CA LYS A 312 -0.99 32.30 7.33
C LYS A 312 -2.29 32.95 7.81
N ALA A 313 -3.07 33.52 6.89
CA ALA A 313 -4.35 34.15 7.23
C ALA A 313 -5.37 33.14 7.78
N VAL A 314 -5.46 31.96 7.16
CA VAL A 314 -6.33 30.87 7.62
C VAL A 314 -5.95 30.42 9.03
N PHE A 315 -4.68 30.19 9.30
CA PHE A 315 -4.22 29.73 10.61
C PHE A 315 -4.35 30.79 11.70
N ALA A 316 -4.06 32.06 11.39
CA ALA A 316 -4.27 33.15 12.34
C ALA A 316 -5.75 33.36 12.70
N ASP A 317 -6.69 33.13 11.78
CA ASP A 317 -8.11 33.13 12.08
C ASP A 317 -8.52 31.89 12.90
N ALA A 318 -8.07 30.72 12.47
CA ALA A 318 -8.38 29.46 13.15
C ALA A 318 -7.89 29.45 14.61
N GLU A 319 -6.69 29.96 14.89
CA GLU A 319 -6.12 30.01 16.23
C GLU A 319 -7.01 30.79 17.21
N ARG A 320 -7.63 31.89 16.76
CA ARG A 320 -8.55 32.70 17.58
C ARG A 320 -9.88 32.01 17.85
N ARG A 321 -10.33 31.14 16.93
CA ARG A 321 -11.65 30.50 17.00
C ARG A 321 -11.62 29.13 17.68
N MET A 322 -10.50 28.41 17.55
CA MET A 322 -10.36 27.07 18.09
C MET A 322 -10.19 27.04 19.61
N LYS A 323 -10.71 25.99 20.23
CA LYS A 323 -10.51 25.76 21.67
C LYS A 323 -9.03 25.54 22.02
N PRO A 324 -8.60 25.93 23.24
CA PRO A 324 -7.24 25.64 23.68
C PRO A 324 -6.90 24.15 23.62
N GLY A 325 -5.67 23.82 23.20
CA GLY A 325 -5.19 22.43 23.12
C GLY A 325 -5.65 21.66 21.89
N SER A 326 -6.36 22.29 20.95
CA SER A 326 -6.60 21.72 19.62
C SER A 326 -5.34 21.79 18.76
N ILE A 327 -5.20 20.83 17.84
CA ILE A 327 -4.09 20.75 16.90
C ILE A 327 -4.44 21.51 15.62
N MET A 328 -3.48 22.22 15.06
CA MET A 328 -3.58 22.82 13.74
C MET A 328 -2.64 22.09 12.79
N ALA A 329 -3.16 21.52 11.71
CA ALA A 329 -2.37 20.80 10.73
C ALA A 329 -2.51 21.40 9.35
N THR A 330 -1.40 21.58 8.62
CA THR A 330 -1.39 21.95 7.21
C THR A 330 -1.11 20.73 6.33
N ASN A 331 -1.79 20.65 5.19
CA ASN A 331 -1.50 19.65 4.15
C ASN A 331 -0.55 20.20 3.07
N THR A 332 0.23 21.24 3.38
CA THR A 332 1.23 21.77 2.42
C THR A 332 2.16 20.66 1.94
N SER A 333 2.60 20.75 0.68
CA SER A 333 3.53 19.80 0.08
C SER A 333 5.00 20.30 0.05
N ALA A 334 5.22 21.61 0.24
CA ALA A 334 6.54 22.21 0.06
C ALA A 334 6.84 23.41 0.96
N ILE A 335 5.84 24.11 1.49
CA ILE A 335 6.04 25.30 2.31
C ILE A 335 6.59 24.88 3.67
N PRO A 336 7.76 25.40 4.10
CA PRO A 336 8.29 25.14 5.45
C PRO A 336 7.26 25.51 6.53
N LEU A 337 7.10 24.64 7.53
CA LEU A 337 6.15 24.92 8.60
C LEU A 337 6.48 26.19 9.38
N GLU A 338 7.76 26.51 9.50
CA GLU A 338 8.27 27.68 10.16
C GLU A 338 7.69 28.98 9.56
N ASP A 339 7.55 29.03 8.23
CA ASP A 339 7.00 30.18 7.53
C ASP A 339 5.52 30.41 7.86
N ILE A 340 4.75 29.32 8.01
CA ILE A 340 3.33 29.39 8.39
C ILE A 340 3.22 29.70 9.89
N ALA A 341 4.02 29.04 10.72
CA ALA A 341 4.05 29.18 12.16
C ALA A 341 4.35 30.62 12.63
N ALA A 342 5.10 31.38 11.82
CA ALA A 342 5.41 32.78 12.13
C ALA A 342 4.18 33.70 12.25
N ALA A 343 3.01 33.29 11.78
CA ALA A 343 1.75 34.02 11.89
C ALA A 343 0.92 33.64 13.13
N LEU A 344 1.38 32.73 13.98
CA LEU A 344 0.66 32.21 15.14
C LEU A 344 1.18 32.76 16.46
N ASP A 345 0.29 32.97 17.42
CA ASP A 345 0.63 33.31 18.79
C ASP A 345 1.24 32.10 19.54
N ASP A 346 0.72 30.87 19.29
CA ASP A 346 1.27 29.61 19.81
C ASP A 346 1.68 28.65 18.66
N PRO A 347 2.88 28.85 18.06
CA PRO A 347 3.38 28.03 16.97
C PRO A 347 3.55 26.55 17.34
N SER A 348 3.57 26.23 18.64
CA SER A 348 3.73 24.85 19.12
C SER A 348 2.54 23.93 18.78
N ARG A 349 1.39 24.51 18.39
CA ARG A 349 0.18 23.79 17.98
C ARG A 349 0.19 23.41 16.50
N LEU A 350 1.10 24.01 15.68
CA LEU A 350 1.17 23.74 14.26
C LEU A 350 2.01 22.50 13.97
N ILE A 351 1.45 21.63 13.15
CA ILE A 351 2.13 20.47 12.56
C ILE A 351 1.81 20.38 11.07
N GLY A 352 2.50 19.52 10.32
CA GLY A 352 2.09 19.11 8.99
C GLY A 352 1.42 17.73 9.02
N MET A 353 0.37 17.57 8.24
CA MET A 353 -0.21 16.27 7.88
C MET A 353 -0.26 16.19 6.36
N HIS A 354 0.87 15.80 5.74
CA HIS A 354 1.00 15.77 4.30
C HIS A 354 0.48 14.43 3.75
N PHE A 355 -0.69 14.49 3.12
CA PHE A 355 -1.32 13.36 2.45
C PHE A 355 -0.95 13.32 0.97
N PHE A 356 -0.95 12.13 0.40
CA PHE A 356 -0.61 11.90 -1.00
C PHE A 356 -1.86 11.63 -1.85
N ASN A 357 -1.90 12.20 -3.06
CA ASN A 357 -3.01 12.06 -4.00
C ASN A 357 -2.89 10.77 -4.84
N PRO A 358 -3.93 9.92 -4.91
CA PRO A 358 -5.27 10.04 -4.32
C PRO A 358 -5.32 9.59 -2.83
N VAL A 359 -5.84 10.45 -1.96
CA VAL A 359 -5.91 10.18 -0.51
C VAL A 359 -6.61 8.85 -0.17
N PRO A 360 -7.71 8.44 -0.82
CA PRO A 360 -8.33 7.14 -0.52
C PRO A 360 -7.48 5.91 -0.88
N VAL A 361 -6.41 6.07 -1.66
CA VAL A 361 -5.60 4.98 -2.22
C VAL A 361 -4.23 4.91 -1.57
N LEU A 362 -3.48 6.03 -1.55
CA LEU A 362 -2.13 6.04 -1.05
C LEU A 362 -2.10 5.92 0.48
N PRO A 363 -1.31 4.98 1.02
CA PRO A 363 -1.34 4.68 2.44
C PRO A 363 -0.56 5.67 3.30
N LEU A 364 0.47 6.33 2.76
CA LEU A 364 1.37 7.21 3.53
C LEU A 364 0.68 8.50 3.97
N VAL A 365 1.03 8.97 5.15
CA VAL A 365 0.91 10.37 5.59
C VAL A 365 2.18 10.76 6.35
N GLU A 366 2.82 11.85 5.92
CA GLU A 366 3.95 12.42 6.64
C GLU A 366 3.41 13.32 7.76
N ILE A 367 3.90 13.12 8.98
CA ILE A 367 3.59 13.96 10.14
C ILE A 367 4.81 14.85 10.38
N ILE A 368 4.69 16.10 9.91
CA ILE A 368 5.79 17.04 9.89
C ILE A 368 5.76 17.89 11.17
N TYR A 369 6.93 18.09 11.78
CA TYR A 369 7.08 18.86 12.99
C TYR A 369 8.34 19.75 12.96
N THR A 370 8.31 20.81 13.74
CA THR A 370 9.44 21.73 13.96
C THR A 370 9.98 21.57 15.39
N GLU A 371 11.07 22.25 15.72
CA GLU A 371 11.58 22.32 17.09
C GLU A 371 10.58 23.00 18.06
N ALA A 372 9.69 23.84 17.53
CA ALA A 372 8.64 24.48 18.32
C ALA A 372 7.45 23.56 18.60
N SER A 373 7.22 22.54 17.80
CA SER A 373 6.04 21.65 17.90
C SER A 373 6.05 20.87 19.20
N LYS A 374 4.94 20.87 19.95
CA LYS A 374 4.79 20.03 21.14
C LYS A 374 4.67 18.57 20.74
N ILE A 375 5.47 17.71 21.37
CA ILE A 375 5.50 16.27 21.06
C ILE A 375 4.12 15.60 21.24
N ASP A 376 3.31 16.03 22.21
CA ASP A 376 1.94 15.52 22.40
C ASP A 376 1.07 15.76 21.14
N PHE A 377 1.21 16.89 20.48
CA PHE A 377 0.47 17.16 19.25
C PHE A 377 0.95 16.30 18.08
N VAL A 378 2.26 16.06 17.99
CA VAL A 378 2.84 15.15 17.01
C VAL A 378 2.32 13.73 17.23
N ASP A 379 2.30 13.24 18.50
CA ASP A 379 1.81 11.91 18.84
C ASP A 379 0.31 11.75 18.55
N ARG A 380 -0.48 12.77 18.83
CA ARG A 380 -1.91 12.79 18.49
C ARG A 380 -2.15 12.77 16.98
N ALA A 381 -1.33 13.47 16.20
CA ALA A 381 -1.40 13.44 14.73
C ALA A 381 -0.98 12.06 14.17
N MET A 382 0.05 11.45 14.74
CA MET A 382 0.42 10.05 14.43
C MET A 382 -0.75 9.10 14.68
N PHE A 383 -1.41 9.23 15.81
CA PHE A 383 -2.62 8.45 16.13
C PHE A 383 -3.74 8.69 15.11
N VAL A 384 -4.05 9.95 14.76
CA VAL A 384 -5.06 10.26 13.75
C VAL A 384 -4.70 9.62 12.41
N GLY A 385 -3.45 9.75 11.97
CA GLY A 385 -2.95 9.07 10.77
C GLY A 385 -3.23 7.56 10.79
N GLY A 386 -2.92 6.89 11.89
CA GLY A 386 -3.21 5.46 12.09
C GLY A 386 -4.72 5.15 12.11
N ALA A 387 -5.53 5.97 12.77
CA ALA A 387 -6.99 5.82 12.84
C ALA A 387 -7.65 6.03 11.46
N LEU A 388 -7.08 6.88 10.61
CA LEU A 388 -7.46 7.04 9.20
C LEU A 388 -7.04 5.84 8.32
N LYS A 389 -6.46 4.80 8.92
CA LYS A 389 -5.87 3.64 8.23
C LYS A 389 -4.76 4.03 7.26
N LYS A 390 -4.05 5.10 7.61
CA LYS A 390 -2.83 5.51 6.95
C LYS A 390 -1.61 4.93 7.67
N GLN A 391 -0.46 5.12 7.05
CA GLN A 391 0.85 4.79 7.57
C GLN A 391 1.56 6.09 7.93
N PRO A 392 1.42 6.58 9.17
CA PRO A 392 2.02 7.84 9.57
C PRO A 392 3.52 7.67 9.81
N ILE A 393 4.32 8.55 9.21
CA ILE A 393 5.76 8.63 9.42
C ILE A 393 6.12 10.03 9.91
N ARG A 394 6.89 10.11 11.00
CA ARG A 394 7.40 11.39 11.52
C ARG A 394 8.50 11.92 10.63
N CYS A 395 8.45 13.21 10.34
CA CYS A 395 9.42 13.90 9.53
C CYS A 395 9.66 15.31 10.10
N LYS A 396 10.91 15.73 10.28
CA LYS A 396 11.20 17.14 10.60
C LYS A 396 10.87 18.02 9.40
N SER A 397 10.48 19.27 9.70
CA SER A 397 10.30 20.29 8.67
C SER A 397 11.60 20.50 7.91
N ALA A 398 11.54 20.28 6.61
CA ALA A 398 12.63 20.47 5.65
C ALA A 398 12.02 20.74 4.27
N PRO A 399 12.70 21.41 3.35
CA PRO A 399 12.18 21.63 2.00
C PRO A 399 11.82 20.32 1.31
N GLY A 400 10.56 20.16 0.87
CA GLY A 400 10.04 18.94 0.25
C GLY A 400 9.82 17.78 1.23
N PHE A 401 9.99 18.00 2.52
CA PHE A 401 9.88 17.02 3.61
C PHE A 401 10.78 15.79 3.37
N LEU A 402 10.25 14.59 3.32
CA LEU A 402 11.02 13.38 3.01
C LEU A 402 10.73 12.89 1.58
N VAL A 403 9.45 12.66 1.25
CA VAL A 403 9.08 11.99 -0.01
C VAL A 403 9.34 12.87 -1.22
N ASN A 404 8.89 14.13 -1.21
CA ASN A 404 9.13 15.03 -2.33
C ASN A 404 10.62 15.39 -2.47
N ARG A 405 11.34 15.52 -1.35
CA ARG A 405 12.78 15.70 -1.32
C ARG A 405 13.52 14.56 -2.03
N ALA A 406 13.10 13.31 -1.80
CA ALA A 406 13.70 12.14 -2.45
C ALA A 406 13.23 11.98 -3.91
N LEU A 407 11.95 12.21 -4.19
CA LEU A 407 11.32 11.94 -5.48
C LEU A 407 11.75 12.95 -6.56
N LEU A 408 11.76 14.25 -6.22
CA LEU A 408 11.95 15.29 -7.25
C LEU A 408 13.32 15.26 -7.91
N PRO A 409 14.46 15.08 -7.21
CA PRO A 409 15.76 14.95 -7.88
C PRO A 409 15.82 13.80 -8.90
N TYR A 410 15.17 12.67 -8.60
CA TYR A 410 15.02 11.55 -9.53
C TYR A 410 14.22 11.93 -10.77
N VAL A 411 13.06 12.59 -10.60
CA VAL A 411 12.23 13.07 -11.72
C VAL A 411 12.99 14.10 -12.56
N PHE A 412 13.66 15.05 -11.93
CA PHE A 412 14.43 16.09 -12.63
C PHE A 412 15.64 15.52 -13.39
N LYS A 413 16.30 14.49 -12.85
CA LYS A 413 17.37 13.79 -13.56
C LYS A 413 16.85 13.11 -14.83
N ALA A 414 15.66 12.54 -14.78
CA ALA A 414 15.02 11.96 -15.96
C ALA A 414 14.66 13.04 -17.01
N ILE A 415 14.13 14.19 -16.56
CA ILE A 415 13.84 15.32 -17.44
C ILE A 415 15.13 15.86 -18.07
N ASP A 416 16.20 16.02 -17.29
CA ASP A 416 17.51 16.45 -17.81
C ASP A 416 18.03 15.48 -18.88
N ALA A 417 17.87 14.17 -18.68
CA ALA A 417 18.24 13.16 -19.68
C ALA A 417 17.41 13.28 -20.98
N VAL A 418 16.11 13.56 -20.87
CA VAL A 418 15.25 13.82 -22.06
C VAL A 418 15.72 15.06 -22.81
N ILE A 419 16.04 16.14 -22.10
CA ILE A 419 16.56 17.39 -22.72
C ILE A 419 17.90 17.13 -23.42
N ASP A 420 18.73 16.20 -22.89
CA ASP A 420 20.01 15.79 -23.50
C ASP A 420 19.82 14.80 -24.68
N GLY A 421 18.59 14.47 -25.02
CA GLY A 421 18.26 13.63 -26.19
C GLY A 421 18.00 12.17 -25.89
N ALA A 422 17.93 11.77 -24.60
CA ALA A 422 17.49 10.41 -24.25
C ALA A 422 16.00 10.23 -24.59
N ASN A 423 15.66 9.01 -25.00
CA ASN A 423 14.27 8.69 -25.33
C ASN A 423 13.42 8.57 -24.05
N ALA A 424 12.40 9.41 -23.93
CA ALA A 424 11.49 9.44 -22.77
C ALA A 424 10.80 8.09 -22.52
N ASP A 425 10.37 7.39 -23.58
CA ASP A 425 9.75 6.07 -23.47
C ASP A 425 10.72 5.00 -22.96
N MET A 426 11.99 5.05 -23.37
CA MET A 426 13.03 4.14 -22.86
C MET A 426 13.26 4.37 -21.36
N ILE A 427 13.36 5.64 -20.94
CA ILE A 427 13.48 6.02 -19.51
C ILE A 427 12.32 5.41 -18.71
N ASP A 428 11.11 5.67 -19.15
CA ASP A 428 9.92 5.21 -18.43
C ASP A 428 9.79 3.68 -18.45
N GLN A 429 10.12 3.02 -19.56
CA GLN A 429 10.13 1.56 -19.62
C GLN A 429 11.20 0.95 -18.70
N ALA A 430 12.37 1.56 -18.58
CA ALA A 430 13.43 1.09 -17.69
C ALA A 430 12.96 1.06 -16.22
N LEU A 431 12.32 2.13 -15.76
CA LEU A 431 11.84 2.22 -14.38
C LEU A 431 10.60 1.34 -14.12
N VAL A 432 9.68 1.23 -15.08
CA VAL A 432 8.56 0.27 -15.00
C VAL A 432 9.08 -1.17 -15.01
N ARG A 433 10.09 -1.47 -15.82
CA ARG A 433 10.77 -2.77 -15.83
C ARG A 433 11.42 -3.09 -14.48
N PHE A 434 12.00 -2.10 -13.79
CA PHE A 434 12.49 -2.23 -12.43
C PHE A 434 11.37 -2.48 -11.42
N GLY A 435 10.13 -2.09 -11.71
CA GLY A 435 8.94 -2.31 -10.87
C GLY A 435 8.33 -1.03 -10.30
N MET A 436 8.77 0.16 -10.73
CA MET A 436 8.08 1.41 -10.40
C MET A 436 6.67 1.41 -11.00
N PRO A 437 5.67 2.00 -10.32
CA PRO A 437 4.28 2.04 -10.80
C PRO A 437 4.14 2.72 -12.16
N MET A 438 4.99 3.71 -12.43
CA MET A 438 5.12 4.43 -13.70
C MET A 438 6.53 5.02 -13.81
N GLY A 439 6.91 5.40 -15.04
CA GLY A 439 8.17 6.07 -15.26
C GLY A 439 8.17 7.52 -14.81
N PRO A 440 9.36 8.13 -14.60
CA PRO A 440 9.48 9.49 -14.07
C PRO A 440 9.00 10.58 -15.02
N VAL A 441 9.09 10.36 -16.34
CA VAL A 441 8.64 11.34 -17.34
C VAL A 441 7.11 11.34 -17.42
N GLU A 442 6.48 10.16 -17.45
CA GLU A 442 5.03 10.01 -17.35
C GLU A 442 4.50 10.57 -16.03
N LEU A 443 5.22 10.36 -14.92
CA LEU A 443 4.88 10.91 -13.61
C LEU A 443 4.88 12.44 -13.61
N ALA A 444 5.89 13.09 -14.21
CA ALA A 444 5.96 14.55 -14.32
C ALA A 444 4.74 15.10 -15.06
N ASP A 445 4.36 14.51 -16.19
CA ASP A 445 3.16 14.89 -16.94
C ASP A 445 1.87 14.67 -16.13
N GLN A 446 1.79 13.57 -15.37
CA GLN A 446 0.61 13.24 -14.58
C GLN A 446 0.41 14.19 -13.40
N VAL A 447 1.47 14.57 -12.73
CA VAL A 447 1.47 15.56 -11.64
C VAL A 447 1.14 16.96 -12.19
N GLY A 448 1.71 17.29 -13.33
CA GLY A 448 1.65 18.56 -14.02
C GLY A 448 2.99 19.27 -13.99
N LEU A 449 3.45 19.69 -15.15
CA LEU A 449 4.77 20.31 -15.33
C LEU A 449 4.89 21.65 -14.60
N ASP A 450 3.76 22.34 -14.39
CA ASP A 450 3.63 23.55 -13.56
C ASP A 450 4.00 23.24 -12.09
N VAL A 451 3.41 22.19 -11.54
CA VAL A 451 3.68 21.74 -10.16
C VAL A 451 5.13 21.27 -10.01
N CYS A 452 5.64 20.51 -10.98
CA CYS A 452 7.04 20.08 -10.98
C CYS A 452 8.00 21.29 -11.03
N HIS A 453 7.72 22.29 -11.88
CA HIS A 453 8.51 23.50 -11.98
C HIS A 453 8.60 24.23 -10.63
N ASP A 454 7.44 24.51 -10.00
CA ASP A 454 7.37 25.26 -8.76
C ASP A 454 8.07 24.54 -7.59
N ALA A 455 7.87 23.23 -7.49
CA ALA A 455 8.58 22.40 -6.51
C ALA A 455 10.10 22.38 -6.78
N GLY A 456 10.53 22.33 -8.05
CA GLY A 456 11.94 22.43 -8.43
C GLY A 456 12.57 23.78 -8.09
N VAL A 457 11.79 24.87 -8.12
CA VAL A 457 12.26 26.20 -7.67
C VAL A 457 12.49 26.20 -6.15
N VAL A 458 11.54 25.64 -5.37
CA VAL A 458 11.66 25.57 -3.90
C VAL A 458 12.87 24.74 -3.47
N LEU A 459 13.11 23.61 -4.14
CA LEU A 459 14.21 22.70 -3.83
C LEU A 459 15.55 23.09 -4.49
N GLY A 460 15.57 24.10 -5.35
CA GLY A 460 16.78 24.51 -6.06
C GLY A 460 17.34 23.48 -7.05
N ILE A 461 16.50 22.58 -7.55
CA ILE A 461 16.93 21.47 -8.42
C ILE A 461 17.05 21.96 -9.86
N SER A 462 17.99 21.39 -10.61
CA SER A 462 18.25 21.55 -12.05
C SER A 462 17.71 22.83 -12.72
N GLU A 463 18.55 23.86 -12.83
CA GLU A 463 18.18 25.08 -13.57
C GLU A 463 17.79 24.79 -15.02
N LYS A 464 18.44 23.80 -15.65
CA LYS A 464 18.19 23.36 -17.02
C LYS A 464 16.76 22.83 -17.18
N SER A 465 16.34 21.90 -16.33
CA SER A 465 14.97 21.37 -16.34
C SER A 465 13.96 22.46 -16.04
N ARG A 466 14.18 23.30 -15.02
CA ARG A 466 13.26 24.40 -14.67
C ARG A 466 13.04 25.36 -15.85
N LYS A 467 14.12 25.73 -16.57
CA LYS A 467 14.03 26.58 -17.76
C LYS A 467 13.22 25.89 -18.88
N HIS A 468 13.43 24.59 -19.09
CA HIS A 468 12.69 23.81 -20.09
C HIS A 468 11.20 23.69 -19.73
N LEU A 469 10.89 23.32 -18.49
CA LEU A 469 9.51 23.22 -18.00
C LEU A 469 8.78 24.56 -18.10
N LYS A 470 9.44 25.67 -17.77
CA LYS A 470 8.88 27.02 -17.92
C LYS A 470 8.48 27.31 -19.37
N ALA A 471 9.32 26.96 -20.33
CA ALA A 471 8.99 27.13 -21.75
C ALA A 471 7.79 26.28 -22.19
N MET A 472 7.69 25.04 -21.69
CA MET A 472 6.53 24.17 -21.95
C MET A 472 5.23 24.74 -21.33
N ILE A 473 5.31 25.27 -20.11
CA ILE A 473 4.18 25.92 -19.42
C ILE A 473 3.69 27.14 -20.21
N GLU A 474 4.63 28.00 -20.67
CA GLU A 474 4.31 29.16 -21.50
C GLU A 474 3.71 28.77 -22.85
N ALA A 475 4.05 27.60 -23.40
CA ALA A 475 3.45 27.04 -24.60
C ALA A 475 2.08 26.36 -24.35
N GLY A 476 1.64 26.25 -23.10
CA GLY A 476 0.38 25.59 -22.71
C GLY A 476 0.43 24.06 -22.67
N THR A 477 1.62 23.46 -22.75
CA THR A 477 1.85 22.02 -22.66
C THR A 477 2.27 21.65 -21.23
N ILE A 478 1.26 21.47 -20.34
CA ILE A 478 1.48 21.25 -18.91
C ILE A 478 1.23 19.81 -18.46
N GLY A 479 1.31 18.87 -19.39
CA GLY A 479 1.07 17.45 -19.13
C GLY A 479 -0.40 17.04 -19.28
N ARG A 480 -0.82 16.02 -18.53
CA ARG A 480 -2.17 15.46 -18.63
C ARG A 480 -3.30 16.48 -18.52
N LYS A 481 -3.12 17.53 -17.72
CA LYS A 481 -4.12 18.58 -17.50
C LYS A 481 -4.50 19.32 -18.79
N SER A 482 -3.53 19.51 -19.69
CA SER A 482 -3.71 20.18 -20.99
C SER A 482 -3.89 19.20 -22.15
N GLY A 483 -3.75 17.88 -21.91
CA GLY A 483 -3.77 16.87 -22.95
C GLY A 483 -2.42 16.65 -23.65
N SER A 484 -1.39 17.44 -23.33
CA SER A 484 -0.05 17.33 -23.90
C SER A 484 1.02 17.81 -22.91
N GLY A 485 2.16 17.12 -22.88
CA GLY A 485 3.34 17.41 -22.09
C GLY A 485 4.57 16.80 -22.78
N PHE A 486 5.35 15.98 -22.06
CA PHE A 486 6.34 15.10 -22.67
C PHE A 486 5.69 14.03 -23.55
N TYR A 487 4.45 13.66 -23.20
CA TYR A 487 3.58 12.79 -23.99
C TYR A 487 2.28 13.51 -24.33
N ASP A 488 1.62 13.03 -25.41
CA ASP A 488 0.22 13.33 -25.64
C ASP A 488 -0.65 12.42 -24.77
N TRP A 489 -1.83 12.90 -24.37
CA TRP A 489 -2.73 12.21 -23.45
C TRP A 489 -4.12 12.00 -24.03
N ASP A 490 -4.65 10.78 -23.88
CA ASP A 490 -6.05 10.46 -24.07
C ASP A 490 -6.69 10.17 -22.69
N GLY A 491 -7.33 11.19 -22.14
CA GLY A 491 -7.90 11.15 -20.80
C GLY A 491 -6.86 10.87 -19.70
N LYS A 492 -6.79 9.61 -19.25
CA LYS A 492 -5.84 9.17 -18.21
C LYS A 492 -4.65 8.39 -18.77
N LYS A 493 -4.58 8.19 -20.07
CA LYS A 493 -3.58 7.34 -20.71
C LYS A 493 -2.59 8.18 -21.51
N ALA A 494 -1.30 8.05 -21.18
CA ALA A 494 -0.23 8.57 -21.99
C ALA A 494 -0.12 7.79 -23.30
N LEU A 495 -0.04 8.50 -24.43
CA LEU A 495 0.13 7.92 -25.77
C LEU A 495 1.62 7.72 -26.05
N ARG A 496 2.13 6.58 -25.62
CA ARG A 496 3.55 6.23 -25.72
C ARG A 496 3.82 5.34 -26.94
N ALA A 497 4.92 5.59 -27.65
CA ALA A 497 5.33 4.85 -28.83
C ALA A 497 5.76 3.39 -28.54
N ARG A 498 6.14 3.07 -27.30
CA ARG A 498 6.60 1.77 -26.81
C ARG A 498 7.58 1.06 -27.76
N GLY A 499 8.81 1.58 -27.80
CA GLY A 499 9.92 0.95 -28.51
C GLY A 499 10.43 -0.33 -27.84
N GLU A 500 11.20 -1.13 -28.58
CA GLU A 500 12.00 -2.22 -28.02
C GLU A 500 13.39 -1.68 -27.70
N TYR A 501 13.86 -1.91 -26.48
CA TYR A 501 15.13 -1.39 -25.98
C TYR A 501 15.97 -2.51 -25.38
N ASP A 502 17.30 -2.36 -25.45
CA ASP A 502 18.23 -3.30 -24.83
C ASP A 502 18.05 -3.36 -23.32
N ALA A 503 17.94 -4.58 -22.79
CA ALA A 503 17.68 -4.82 -21.38
C ALA A 503 18.83 -4.32 -20.48
N ALA A 504 20.09 -4.54 -20.88
CA ALA A 504 21.25 -4.11 -20.10
C ALA A 504 21.38 -2.58 -20.07
N ALA A 505 21.06 -1.91 -21.20
CA ALA A 505 21.02 -0.46 -21.27
C ALA A 505 19.92 0.12 -20.37
N MET A 506 18.74 -0.50 -20.32
CA MET A 506 17.67 -0.11 -19.41
C MET A 506 18.06 -0.31 -17.93
N ASP A 507 18.69 -1.43 -17.59
CA ASP A 507 19.10 -1.72 -16.22
C ASP A 507 20.20 -0.74 -15.76
N ALA A 508 21.17 -0.41 -16.62
CA ALA A 508 22.18 0.63 -16.31
C ALA A 508 21.56 2.03 -16.14
N MET A 509 20.61 2.40 -17.01
CA MET A 509 19.85 3.66 -16.92
C MET A 509 19.05 3.73 -15.61
N THR A 510 18.44 2.64 -15.19
CA THR A 510 17.68 2.55 -13.92
C THR A 510 18.57 2.90 -12.73
N LEU A 511 19.76 2.30 -12.63
CA LEU A 511 20.71 2.58 -11.55
C LEU A 511 21.13 4.05 -11.52
N ASP A 512 21.45 4.60 -12.68
CA ASP A 512 21.84 6.00 -12.79
C ASP A 512 20.70 6.95 -12.37
N LEU A 513 19.48 6.71 -12.83
CA LEU A 513 18.33 7.56 -12.54
C LEU A 513 17.90 7.47 -11.06
N LEU A 514 17.99 6.31 -10.42
CA LEU A 514 17.61 6.14 -9.01
C LEU A 514 18.64 6.71 -8.03
N ALA A 515 19.89 6.93 -8.45
CA ALA A 515 20.94 7.42 -7.55
C ALA A 515 20.56 8.69 -6.77
N PRO A 516 19.99 9.75 -7.36
CA PRO A 516 19.60 10.95 -6.59
C PRO A 516 18.52 10.68 -5.55
N LEU A 517 17.58 9.77 -5.82
CA LEU A 517 16.55 9.39 -4.84
C LEU A 517 17.19 8.70 -3.62
N ILE A 518 18.13 7.81 -3.87
CA ILE A 518 18.84 7.06 -2.83
C ILE A 518 19.71 8.02 -2.00
N ASP A 519 20.43 8.92 -2.67
CA ASP A 519 21.30 9.91 -2.02
C ASP A 519 20.49 10.83 -1.11
N GLU A 520 19.32 11.30 -1.55
CA GLU A 520 18.44 12.15 -0.74
C GLU A 520 17.80 11.38 0.44
N CYS A 521 17.45 10.10 0.26
CA CYS A 521 17.01 9.28 1.37
C CYS A 521 18.10 9.17 2.44
N ARG A 522 19.37 8.98 2.04
CA ARG A 522 20.51 8.91 2.93
C ARG A 522 20.76 10.23 3.64
N ALA A 523 20.77 11.34 2.89
CA ALA A 523 20.91 12.69 3.42
C ALA A 523 19.80 13.02 4.44
N ALA A 524 18.56 12.62 4.17
CA ALA A 524 17.45 12.83 5.11
C ALA A 524 17.64 12.09 6.44
N VAL A 525 18.27 10.92 6.43
CA VAL A 525 18.64 10.20 7.66
C VAL A 525 19.79 10.89 8.37
N ASP A 526 20.86 11.26 7.66
CA ASP A 526 22.06 11.89 8.23
C ASP A 526 21.74 13.26 8.84
N GLU A 527 20.83 14.02 8.23
CA GLU A 527 20.33 15.32 8.72
C GLU A 527 19.24 15.17 9.80
N SER A 528 18.87 13.94 10.16
CA SER A 528 17.78 13.64 11.12
C SER A 528 16.43 14.24 10.73
N VAL A 529 16.16 14.38 9.43
CA VAL A 529 14.82 14.72 8.91
C VAL A 529 13.87 13.55 9.16
N VAL A 530 14.38 12.34 9.07
CA VAL A 530 13.69 11.10 9.45
C VAL A 530 14.56 10.31 10.43
N GLU A 531 13.94 9.51 11.30
CA GLU A 531 14.65 8.90 12.44
C GLU A 531 15.60 7.76 12.04
N SER A 532 15.37 7.10 10.90
CA SER A 532 16.16 5.93 10.49
C SER A 532 16.03 5.61 9.01
N ALA A 533 16.96 4.80 8.50
CA ALA A 533 16.90 4.23 7.15
C ALA A 533 15.61 3.40 6.92
N ASP A 534 15.14 2.70 7.97
CA ASP A 534 13.88 1.97 7.92
C ASP A 534 12.67 2.86 7.63
N MET A 535 12.63 4.05 8.23
CA MET A 535 11.55 5.02 8.00
C MET A 535 11.69 5.70 6.63
N ALA A 536 12.91 5.97 6.15
CA ALA A 536 13.13 6.48 4.81
C ALA A 536 12.69 5.46 3.74
N ASP A 537 13.06 4.19 3.90
CA ASP A 537 12.61 3.10 3.04
C ASP A 537 11.08 2.96 3.06
N ALA A 538 10.46 2.97 4.25
CA ALA A 538 9.02 2.89 4.41
C ALA A 538 8.28 4.05 3.72
N ALA A 539 8.81 5.27 3.80
CA ALA A 539 8.22 6.43 3.12
C ALA A 539 8.23 6.28 1.60
N CYS A 540 9.33 5.80 1.02
CA CYS A 540 9.42 5.55 -0.42
C CYS A 540 8.52 4.37 -0.86
N LEU A 541 8.49 3.27 -0.09
CA LEU A 541 7.63 2.13 -0.38
C LEU A 541 6.14 2.52 -0.37
N PHE A 542 5.71 3.27 0.64
CA PHE A 542 4.30 3.58 0.86
C PHE A 542 3.84 4.90 0.24
N GLY A 543 4.76 5.83 -0.05
CA GLY A 543 4.45 7.14 -0.63
C GLY A 543 4.54 7.20 -2.15
N ILE A 544 5.57 6.61 -2.73
CA ILE A 544 5.81 6.65 -4.18
C ILE A 544 5.71 5.28 -4.85
N GLY A 545 5.46 4.22 -4.07
CA GLY A 545 5.35 2.87 -4.61
C GLY A 545 6.69 2.29 -5.07
N PHE A 546 7.79 2.62 -4.37
CA PHE A 546 9.07 1.95 -4.64
C PHE A 546 8.90 0.43 -4.59
N PRO A 547 9.55 -0.35 -5.46
CA PRO A 547 9.23 -1.77 -5.61
C PRO A 547 9.41 -2.57 -4.32
N ALA A 548 8.36 -3.22 -3.86
CA ALA A 548 8.35 -3.93 -2.57
C ALA A 548 9.36 -5.08 -2.48
N TYR A 549 9.66 -5.74 -3.61
CA TYR A 549 10.63 -6.84 -3.65
C TYR A 549 12.05 -6.40 -3.30
N THR A 550 12.35 -5.09 -3.37
CA THR A 550 13.66 -4.52 -3.00
C THR A 550 13.82 -4.34 -1.49
N GLY A 551 12.73 -4.21 -0.73
CA GLY A 551 12.73 -3.87 0.69
C GLY A 551 12.91 -2.39 1.00
N GLY A 552 13.03 -1.52 -0.01
CA GLY A 552 13.24 -0.08 0.08
C GLY A 552 14.54 0.39 -0.59
N PRO A 553 14.63 1.69 -0.92
CA PRO A 553 15.77 2.21 -1.70
C PRO A 553 17.13 2.05 -1.00
N LEU A 554 17.22 2.37 0.29
CA LEU A 554 18.48 2.26 1.04
C LEU A 554 18.86 0.80 1.27
N PHE A 555 17.91 -0.02 1.67
CA PHE A 555 18.13 -1.46 1.90
C PHE A 555 18.59 -2.16 0.62
N TRP A 556 17.95 -1.88 -0.51
CA TRP A 556 18.30 -2.44 -1.80
C TRP A 556 19.70 -2.02 -2.25
N HIS A 557 20.01 -0.73 -2.16
CA HIS A 557 21.30 -0.20 -2.56
C HIS A 557 22.45 -0.77 -1.72
N ASP A 558 22.27 -0.82 -0.40
CA ASP A 558 23.30 -1.33 0.52
C ASP A 558 23.51 -2.85 0.36
N GLY A 559 22.46 -3.59 0.00
CA GLY A 559 22.55 -5.02 -0.34
C GLY A 559 23.34 -5.30 -1.62
N LEU A 560 23.27 -4.41 -2.63
CA LEU A 560 24.07 -4.51 -3.86
C LEU A 560 25.56 -4.17 -3.65
N GLY A 561 25.87 -3.36 -2.65
CA GLY A 561 27.25 -2.96 -2.32
C GLY A 561 28.01 -3.98 -1.47
N GLN A 562 27.35 -5.01 -0.96
CA GLN A 562 28.02 -6.07 -0.21
C GLN A 562 28.50 -7.16 -1.17
N PRO A 563 29.80 -7.57 -1.11
CA PRO A 563 30.25 -8.70 -1.89
C PRO A 563 29.48 -9.96 -1.45
N SER A 564 28.90 -10.62 -2.44
CA SER A 564 28.23 -11.92 -2.31
C SER A 564 29.18 -13.01 -1.82
#